data_d82f1b872a61ed4d74e5763612e96b90
#
_entry.id   d82f1b872a61ed4d74e5763612e96b90
#
_cell.length_a   1.000
_cell.length_b   1.000
_cell.length_c   1.000
_cell.angle_alpha   90.00
_cell.angle_beta   90.00
_cell.angle_gamma   90.00
#
_symmetry.space_group_name_H-M   'P 1'
#
loop_
_entity.id
_entity.type
_entity.pdbx_description
1 polymer ?
#
loop_
_entity_poly.entity_id
_entity_poly.type
_entity_poly.pdbx_seq_one_letter_code
_entity_poly.pdbx_strand_id
1 'polypeptide(L)'
;MPAPKARRPATHYTAQVANKESAVSLSRLIPLILLALLIGGIVFWNRHAAPPQGMVSHGNVTLPASGNVNCPAARTDLPPYMPPEACVTLTAILQGGPYPYSQDGVVFGNYEGLLPKEPRGYYHEYTVPTPDAHNRGARRIITGGTPPTVFYYTDDHYRSFKSFQVNR
;
A
#
# COMPACT_ATOMS: atom_id res chain seq x y z
N MET A 1 -5.31 -97.63 -15.57
CA MET A 1 -4.96 -96.23 -16.02
C MET A 1 -6.25 -95.42 -15.84
N PRO A 2 -6.31 -94.51 -14.90
CA PRO A 2 -7.52 -93.68 -14.72
C PRO A 2 -7.36 -92.35 -15.56
N ALA A 3 -8.46 -91.92 -16.14
CA ALA A 3 -8.62 -90.76 -17.01
C ALA A 3 -8.50 -89.44 -16.19
N PRO A 4 -8.07 -88.35 -16.82
CA PRO A 4 -7.85 -87.07 -16.13
C PRO A 4 -9.18 -86.34 -15.91
N LYS A 5 -9.34 -85.80 -14.70
CA LYS A 5 -10.46 -84.94 -14.27
C LYS A 5 -10.42 -83.56 -15.00
N ALA A 6 -11.53 -83.23 -15.67
CA ALA A 6 -11.73 -81.94 -16.26
C ALA A 6 -11.82 -80.83 -15.22
N ARG A 7 -11.03 -79.77 -15.40
CA ARG A 7 -11.08 -78.53 -14.61
C ARG A 7 -12.28 -77.68 -15.10
N ARG A 8 -13.13 -77.25 -14.16
CA ARG A 8 -14.19 -76.25 -14.38
C ARG A 8 -13.55 -74.89 -14.55
N PRO A 9 -14.05 -74.02 -15.44
CA PRO A 9 -13.55 -72.65 -15.55
C PRO A 9 -14.09 -71.80 -14.41
N ALA A 10 -13.21 -70.92 -13.85
CA ALA A 10 -13.56 -69.94 -12.83
C ALA A 10 -14.43 -68.86 -13.42
N THR A 11 -15.59 -68.64 -12.86
CA THR A 11 -16.49 -67.55 -13.19
C THR A 11 -15.90 -66.25 -12.64
N HIS A 12 -15.47 -65.38 -13.49
CA HIS A 12 -15.07 -63.99 -13.10
C HIS A 12 -16.32 -63.20 -12.74
N TYR A 13 -16.51 -62.97 -11.46
CA TYR A 13 -17.49 -62.04 -10.93
C TYR A 13 -16.90 -60.61 -11.04
N THR A 14 -17.23 -59.92 -12.12
CA THR A 14 -16.95 -58.49 -12.25
C THR A 14 -17.96 -57.72 -11.43
N ALA A 15 -17.55 -57.28 -10.24
CA ALA A 15 -18.32 -56.33 -9.45
C ALA A 15 -18.28 -54.98 -10.16
N GLN A 16 -19.37 -54.61 -10.80
CA GLN A 16 -19.62 -53.32 -11.39
C GLN A 16 -19.95 -52.35 -10.25
N VAL A 17 -18.94 -51.61 -9.79
CA VAL A 17 -19.12 -50.47 -8.88
C VAL A 17 -19.77 -49.35 -9.68
N ALA A 18 -21.05 -49.16 -9.52
CA ALA A 18 -21.79 -48.03 -10.07
C ALA A 18 -21.34 -46.76 -9.33
N ASN A 19 -20.45 -46.01 -9.97
CA ASN A 19 -20.06 -44.68 -9.53
C ASN A 19 -21.25 -43.74 -9.79
N LYS A 20 -22.05 -43.49 -8.74
CA LYS A 20 -23.13 -42.51 -8.78
C LYS A 20 -22.52 -41.12 -8.58
N GLU A 21 -21.88 -40.61 -9.61
CA GLU A 21 -21.51 -39.20 -9.65
C GLU A 21 -22.78 -38.36 -9.70
N SER A 22 -23.07 -37.71 -8.62
CA SER A 22 -24.15 -36.73 -8.52
C SER A 22 -23.74 -35.53 -9.37
N ALA A 23 -24.08 -35.57 -10.65
CA ALA A 23 -23.91 -34.40 -11.54
C ALA A 23 -24.80 -33.28 -10.99
N VAL A 24 -24.20 -32.39 -10.24
CA VAL A 24 -24.85 -31.14 -9.83
C VAL A 24 -25.12 -30.35 -11.11
N SER A 25 -26.40 -30.22 -11.47
CA SER A 25 -26.81 -29.54 -12.69
C SER A 25 -26.27 -28.13 -12.71
N LEU A 26 -25.41 -27.82 -13.69
CA LEU A 26 -24.78 -26.51 -13.90
C LEU A 26 -25.81 -25.37 -13.89
N SER A 27 -27.03 -25.66 -14.36
CA SER A 27 -28.14 -24.68 -14.39
C SER A 27 -28.58 -24.19 -13.01
N ARG A 28 -28.32 -24.95 -11.95
CA ARG A 28 -28.62 -24.55 -10.57
C ARG A 28 -27.51 -23.74 -9.90
N LEU A 29 -26.28 -23.81 -10.43
CA LEU A 29 -25.13 -23.06 -9.90
C LEU A 29 -25.02 -21.66 -10.51
N ILE A 30 -25.54 -21.45 -11.72
CA ILE A 30 -25.49 -20.14 -12.40
C ILE A 30 -26.09 -19.01 -11.56
N PRO A 31 -27.30 -19.12 -10.95
CA PRO A 31 -27.86 -18.01 -10.17
C PRO A 31 -27.04 -17.73 -8.90
N LEU A 32 -26.43 -18.75 -8.28
CA LEU A 32 -25.60 -18.57 -7.10
C LEU A 32 -24.29 -17.87 -7.43
N ILE A 33 -23.68 -18.17 -8.57
CA ILE A 33 -22.46 -17.50 -9.07
C ILE A 33 -22.77 -16.05 -9.43
N LEU A 34 -23.89 -15.78 -10.10
CA LEU A 34 -24.31 -14.41 -10.42
C LEU A 34 -24.57 -13.58 -9.16
N LEU A 35 -25.22 -14.17 -8.15
CA LEU A 35 -25.46 -13.51 -6.86
C LEU A 35 -24.14 -13.20 -6.14
N ALA A 36 -23.19 -14.14 -6.12
CA ALA A 36 -21.88 -13.94 -5.51
C ALA A 36 -21.06 -12.83 -6.22
N LEU A 37 -21.13 -12.76 -7.57
CA LEU A 37 -20.48 -11.71 -8.35
C LEU A 37 -21.12 -10.33 -8.10
N LEU A 38 -22.44 -10.28 -7.93
CA LEU A 38 -23.17 -9.05 -7.64
C LEU A 38 -22.82 -8.53 -6.24
N ILE A 39 -22.80 -9.40 -5.23
CA ILE A 39 -22.39 -9.04 -3.86
C ILE A 39 -20.91 -8.67 -3.82
N GLY A 40 -20.04 -9.44 -4.50
CA GLY A 40 -18.60 -9.15 -4.61
C GLY A 40 -18.33 -7.81 -5.29
N GLY A 41 -19.08 -7.50 -6.35
CA GLY A 41 -19.01 -6.21 -7.05
C GLY A 41 -19.41 -5.03 -6.16
N ILE A 42 -20.49 -5.18 -5.38
CA ILE A 42 -20.96 -4.12 -4.46
C ILE A 42 -19.94 -3.91 -3.32
N VAL A 43 -19.38 -4.99 -2.75
CA VAL A 43 -18.38 -4.90 -1.69
C VAL A 43 -17.07 -4.32 -2.22
N PHE A 44 -16.66 -4.70 -3.43
CA PHE A 44 -15.49 -4.15 -4.10
C PHE A 44 -15.66 -2.65 -4.40
N TRP A 45 -16.82 -2.25 -4.95
CA TRP A 45 -17.14 -0.86 -5.23
C TRP A 45 -17.19 -0.01 -3.95
N ASN A 46 -17.79 -0.53 -2.88
CA ASN A 46 -17.91 0.20 -1.61
C ASN A 46 -16.55 0.34 -0.88
N ARG A 47 -15.60 -0.57 -1.14
CA ARG A 47 -14.23 -0.46 -0.62
C ARG A 47 -13.34 0.49 -1.43
N HIS A 48 -13.70 0.74 -2.69
CA HIS A 48 -12.98 1.66 -3.59
C HIS A 48 -13.73 2.98 -3.83
N ALA A 49 -14.90 3.17 -3.23
CA ALA A 49 -15.53 4.48 -3.17
C ALA A 49 -14.60 5.41 -2.38
N ALA A 50 -14.01 6.38 -3.06
CA ALA A 50 -13.26 7.44 -2.41
C ALA A 50 -14.16 8.10 -1.35
N PRO A 51 -13.63 8.44 -0.16
CA PRO A 51 -14.40 9.19 0.80
C PRO A 51 -14.89 10.49 0.16
N PRO A 52 -16.07 11.02 0.55
CA PRO A 52 -16.57 12.25 0.00
C PRO A 52 -15.50 13.32 0.17
N GLN A 53 -15.08 13.92 -0.94
CA GLN A 53 -14.17 15.06 -0.92
C GLN A 53 -14.91 16.21 -0.26
N GLY A 54 -14.74 16.36 1.05
CA GLY A 54 -15.11 17.58 1.73
C GLY A 54 -14.37 18.71 1.02
N MET A 55 -15.12 19.71 0.56
CA MET A 55 -14.60 20.94 -0.01
C MET A 55 -13.57 21.51 0.97
N VAL A 56 -12.28 21.26 0.70
CA VAL A 56 -11.21 21.97 1.39
C VAL A 56 -11.23 23.36 0.79
N SER A 57 -11.84 24.29 1.53
CA SER A 57 -11.70 25.71 1.28
C SER A 57 -10.20 25.98 1.17
N HIS A 58 -9.74 26.39 -0.02
CA HIS A 58 -8.38 26.87 -0.23
C HIS A 58 -8.26 28.21 0.50
N GLY A 59 -8.11 28.14 1.82
CA GLY A 59 -7.62 29.29 2.57
C GLY A 59 -6.24 29.59 2.01
N ASN A 60 -6.06 30.79 1.46
CA ASN A 60 -4.77 31.34 1.10
C ASN A 60 -3.87 31.26 2.34
N VAL A 61 -3.06 30.20 2.42
CA VAL A 61 -1.93 30.14 3.37
C VAL A 61 -0.88 31.05 2.79
N THR A 62 -0.88 32.30 3.23
CA THR A 62 0.22 33.24 2.95
C THR A 62 1.47 32.70 3.66
N LEU A 63 2.36 32.05 2.92
CA LEU A 63 3.62 31.58 3.43
C LEU A 63 4.49 32.79 3.77
N PRO A 64 5.06 32.88 4.98
CA PRO A 64 5.99 33.93 5.30
C PRO A 64 7.26 33.80 4.45
N ALA A 65 7.64 34.88 3.80
CA ALA A 65 8.89 34.98 3.05
C ALA A 65 10.08 34.73 4.00
N SER A 66 10.86 33.69 3.69
CA SER A 66 12.21 33.43 4.16
C SER A 66 12.50 33.86 5.62
N GLY A 67 12.03 33.07 6.55
CA GLY A 67 12.39 33.17 7.98
C GLY A 67 12.35 31.77 8.57
N ASN A 68 13.06 31.55 9.64
CA ASN A 68 13.05 30.31 10.42
C ASN A 68 11.59 29.90 10.69
N VAL A 69 11.05 28.94 9.92
CA VAL A 69 9.66 28.51 10.06
C VAL A 69 9.60 27.48 11.17
N ASN A 70 9.09 27.90 12.32
CA ASN A 70 8.77 26.99 13.41
C ASN A 70 7.60 26.11 12.99
N CYS A 71 7.81 24.78 12.92
CA CYS A 71 6.77 23.79 12.68
C CYS A 71 5.99 23.50 13.97
N PRO A 72 4.76 24.00 14.15
CA PRO A 72 4.03 23.85 15.42
C PRO A 72 3.85 22.40 15.86
N ALA A 73 3.67 21.49 14.90
CA ALA A 73 3.47 20.07 15.18
C ALA A 73 4.74 19.34 15.66
N ALA A 74 5.92 19.84 15.26
CA ALA A 74 7.19 19.21 15.59
C ALA A 74 7.95 19.93 16.70
N ARG A 75 7.50 21.13 17.15
CA ARG A 75 8.26 22.01 18.06
C ARG A 75 9.72 22.18 17.65
N THR A 76 9.99 22.07 16.37
CA THR A 76 11.34 22.03 15.78
C THR A 76 11.43 23.08 14.71
N ASP A 77 12.48 23.89 14.77
CA ASP A 77 12.85 24.75 13.68
C ASP A 77 13.37 23.88 12.52
N LEU A 78 12.81 24.09 11.32
CA LEU A 78 13.32 23.40 10.16
C LEU A 78 14.77 23.82 9.90
N PRO A 79 15.66 22.86 9.56
CA PRO A 79 17.01 23.20 9.11
C PRO A 79 16.98 24.20 7.95
N PRO A 80 17.96 25.12 7.85
CA PRO A 80 17.97 26.18 6.80
C PRO A 80 17.96 25.68 5.36
N TYR A 81 18.34 24.41 5.14
CA TYR A 81 18.31 23.78 3.81
C TYR A 81 16.94 23.23 3.42
N MET A 82 15.99 23.20 4.35
CA MET A 82 14.63 22.72 4.08
C MET A 82 13.70 23.90 3.77
N PRO A 83 12.83 23.78 2.77
CA PRO A 83 11.87 24.81 2.44
C PRO A 83 10.72 24.84 3.46
N PRO A 84 10.01 25.97 3.61
CA PRO A 84 8.90 26.10 4.55
C PRO A 84 7.76 25.10 4.28
N GLU A 85 7.58 24.66 3.04
CA GLU A 85 6.58 23.66 2.65
C GLU A 85 6.81 22.29 3.35
N ALA A 86 8.05 22.01 3.74
CA ALA A 86 8.39 20.80 4.48
C ALA A 86 7.68 20.73 5.84
N CYS A 87 7.32 21.88 6.43
CA CYS A 87 6.58 21.95 7.68
C CYS A 87 5.18 21.33 7.55
N VAL A 88 4.50 21.58 6.45
CA VAL A 88 3.16 20.99 6.18
C VAL A 88 3.25 19.49 6.07
N THR A 89 4.23 19.00 5.30
CA THR A 89 4.48 17.56 5.14
C THR A 89 4.85 16.90 6.47
N LEU A 90 5.75 17.52 7.24
CA LEU A 90 6.17 16.99 8.54
C LEU A 90 5.00 16.92 9.54
N THR A 91 4.14 17.94 9.54
CA THR A 91 2.92 17.96 10.35
C THR A 91 2.01 16.78 10.00
N ALA A 92 1.75 16.56 8.70
CA ALA A 92 0.93 15.43 8.24
C ALA A 92 1.55 14.08 8.62
N ILE A 93 2.88 13.92 8.52
CA ILE A 93 3.59 12.71 8.94
C ILE A 93 3.36 12.43 10.43
N LEU A 94 3.53 13.43 11.28
CA LEU A 94 3.40 13.28 12.73
C LEU A 94 1.96 13.01 13.19
N GLN A 95 0.98 13.46 12.40
CA GLN A 95 -0.46 13.23 12.65
C GLN A 95 -0.99 11.94 12.01
N GLY A 96 -0.19 11.25 11.18
CA GLY A 96 -0.64 10.06 10.46
C GLY A 96 -1.57 10.36 9.26
N GLY A 97 -1.47 11.56 8.69
CA GLY A 97 -2.27 12.04 7.56
C GLY A 97 -3.34 13.06 7.96
N PRO A 98 -4.22 13.45 7.04
CA PRO A 98 -4.28 12.98 5.64
C PRO A 98 -3.11 13.49 4.79
N TYR A 99 -2.80 12.74 3.73
CA TYR A 99 -1.72 13.08 2.79
C TYR A 99 -2.29 13.54 1.46
N PRO A 100 -1.68 14.59 0.82
CA PRO A 100 -2.19 15.15 -0.43
C PRO A 100 -1.95 14.25 -1.66
N TYR A 101 -0.95 13.35 -1.62
CA TYR A 101 -0.60 12.49 -2.75
C TYR A 101 -0.78 11.02 -2.39
N SER A 102 -1.29 10.22 -3.33
CA SER A 102 -1.48 8.77 -3.14
C SER A 102 -0.18 7.98 -2.92
N GLN A 103 0.95 8.58 -3.28
CA GLN A 103 2.28 8.01 -3.07
C GLN A 103 2.85 8.34 -1.69
N ASP A 104 2.25 9.26 -0.94
CA ASP A 104 2.74 9.59 0.39
C ASP A 104 2.44 8.46 1.37
N GLY A 105 3.43 8.11 2.18
CA GLY A 105 3.38 6.98 3.09
C GLY A 105 3.70 5.63 2.45
N VAL A 106 4.00 5.56 1.14
CA VAL A 106 4.44 4.31 0.52
C VAL A 106 5.86 3.94 0.95
N VAL A 107 6.18 2.65 0.86
CA VAL A 107 7.51 2.13 1.20
C VAL A 107 8.56 2.68 0.24
N PHE A 108 9.57 3.34 0.78
CA PHE A 108 10.77 3.74 0.05
C PHE A 108 11.80 2.60 0.08
N GLY A 109 12.23 2.15 -1.10
CA GLY A 109 13.03 0.92 -1.24
C GLY A 109 14.51 1.06 -0.91
N ASN A 110 15.06 2.30 -0.88
CA ASN A 110 16.50 2.57 -0.69
C ASN A 110 17.40 1.69 -1.58
N TYR A 111 17.02 1.48 -2.84
CA TYR A 111 17.71 0.55 -3.75
C TYR A 111 19.15 0.97 -4.07
N GLU A 112 19.41 2.28 -4.08
CA GLU A 112 20.74 2.86 -4.29
C GLU A 112 21.63 2.74 -3.04
N GLY A 113 21.06 2.35 -1.88
CA GLY A 113 21.79 2.18 -0.63
C GLY A 113 22.35 3.48 -0.04
N LEU A 114 21.75 4.64 -0.35
CA LEU A 114 22.20 5.93 0.14
C LEU A 114 21.81 6.20 1.60
N LEU A 115 20.81 5.51 2.11
CA LEU A 115 20.44 5.48 3.52
C LEU A 115 20.97 4.20 4.17
N PRO A 116 21.07 4.15 5.52
CA PRO A 116 21.43 2.92 6.23
C PRO A 116 20.60 1.73 5.77
N LYS A 117 21.22 0.54 5.74
CA LYS A 117 20.55 -0.69 5.31
C LYS A 117 19.58 -1.14 6.40
N GLU A 118 18.29 -1.19 6.04
CA GLU A 118 17.21 -1.60 6.94
C GLU A 118 16.30 -2.63 6.24
N PRO A 119 15.48 -3.39 6.98
CA PRO A 119 14.50 -4.30 6.40
C PRO A 119 13.51 -3.58 5.48
N ARG A 120 12.99 -4.31 4.49
CA ARG A 120 11.95 -3.78 3.61
C ARG A 120 10.74 -3.32 4.42
N GLY A 121 10.23 -2.13 4.09
CA GLY A 121 9.11 -1.52 4.82
C GLY A 121 9.53 -0.64 6.00
N TYR A 122 10.84 -0.54 6.27
CA TYR A 122 11.34 0.36 7.31
C TYR A 122 11.23 1.84 6.91
N TYR A 123 11.52 2.17 5.63
CA TYR A 123 11.46 3.53 5.12
C TYR A 123 10.15 3.81 4.39
N HIS A 124 9.63 5.05 4.57
CA HIS A 124 8.45 5.57 3.90
C HIS A 124 8.74 6.95 3.32
N GLU A 125 8.18 7.26 2.14
CA GLU A 125 8.38 8.54 1.48
C GLU A 125 7.16 9.44 1.56
N TYR A 126 7.43 10.76 1.59
CA TYR A 126 6.39 11.80 1.62
C TYR A 126 6.81 12.98 0.76
N THR A 127 5.87 13.52 -0.01
CA THR A 127 6.09 14.65 -0.91
C THR A 127 6.18 15.96 -0.13
N VAL A 128 7.24 16.72 -0.36
CA VAL A 128 7.30 18.11 0.03
C VAL A 128 6.88 18.95 -1.18
N PRO A 129 5.79 19.74 -1.08
CA PRO A 129 5.34 20.56 -2.20
C PRO A 129 6.45 21.44 -2.77
N THR A 130 6.49 21.55 -4.08
CA THR A 130 7.39 22.48 -4.78
C THR A 130 6.51 23.52 -5.46
N PRO A 131 6.51 24.80 -5.03
CA PRO A 131 5.75 25.84 -5.68
C PRO A 131 6.00 25.86 -7.19
N ASP A 132 4.97 26.14 -7.97
CA ASP A 132 4.99 26.24 -9.44
C ASP A 132 5.38 24.96 -10.19
N ALA A 133 5.54 23.83 -9.50
CA ALA A 133 5.76 22.55 -10.17
C ALA A 133 4.43 21.97 -10.68
N HIS A 134 4.38 21.62 -11.98
CA HIS A 134 3.22 20.97 -12.60
C HIS A 134 3.03 19.50 -12.16
N ASN A 135 3.96 18.98 -11.37
CA ASN A 135 3.95 17.60 -10.84
C ASN A 135 4.37 17.61 -9.35
N ARG A 136 4.61 16.43 -8.75
CA ARG A 136 5.06 16.30 -7.35
C ARG A 136 6.39 17.00 -7.02
N GLY A 137 7.14 17.47 -8.02
CA GLY A 137 8.49 17.99 -7.82
C GLY A 137 9.48 16.91 -7.33
N ALA A 138 10.70 17.34 -6.99
CA ALA A 138 11.79 16.44 -6.58
C ALA A 138 11.94 16.29 -5.05
N ARG A 139 11.29 17.14 -4.27
CA ARG A 139 11.48 17.24 -2.83
C ARG A 139 10.73 16.14 -2.07
N ARG A 140 11.42 15.44 -1.14
CA ARG A 140 10.79 14.40 -0.30
C ARG A 140 11.30 14.46 1.14
N ILE A 141 10.47 14.00 2.05
CA ILE A 141 10.87 13.53 3.37
C ILE A 141 10.81 12.02 3.35
N ILE A 142 11.88 11.38 3.81
CA ILE A 142 11.91 9.93 4.06
C ILE A 142 11.93 9.75 5.57
N THR A 143 11.04 8.90 6.06
CA THR A 143 11.01 8.49 7.46
C THR A 143 11.46 7.06 7.61
N GLY A 144 11.96 6.68 8.79
CA GLY A 144 12.24 5.30 9.14
C GLY A 144 11.70 4.94 10.52
N GLY A 145 11.22 3.70 10.63
CA GLY A 145 10.57 3.17 11.82
C GLY A 145 9.05 3.41 11.88
N THR A 146 8.38 2.66 12.75
CA THR A 146 6.92 2.79 12.99
C THR A 146 6.66 2.73 14.49
N PRO A 147 6.36 3.88 15.15
CA PRO A 147 6.30 5.24 14.60
C PRO A 147 7.66 5.73 14.07
N PRO A 148 7.69 6.75 13.18
CA PRO A 148 8.93 7.27 12.60
C PRO A 148 9.90 7.75 13.68
N THR A 149 11.16 7.30 13.63
CA THR A 149 12.22 7.69 14.57
C THR A 149 13.40 8.40 13.92
N VAL A 150 13.55 8.20 12.59
CA VAL A 150 14.59 8.87 11.79
C VAL A 150 13.95 9.60 10.63
N PHE A 151 14.57 10.72 10.24
CA PHE A 151 14.06 11.61 9.19
C PHE A 151 15.19 12.06 8.29
N TYR A 152 14.94 12.01 6.96
CA TYR A 152 15.83 12.47 5.93
C TYR A 152 15.06 13.36 4.96
N TYR A 153 15.76 14.37 4.43
CA TYR A 153 15.24 15.24 3.39
C TYR A 153 16.08 15.12 2.12
N THR A 154 15.43 15.16 0.96
CA THR A 154 16.03 15.26 -0.35
C THR A 154 15.33 16.33 -1.17
N ASP A 155 16.08 17.10 -1.93
CA ASP A 155 15.59 18.12 -2.89
C ASP A 155 15.97 17.82 -4.34
N ASP A 156 16.70 16.73 -4.56
CA ASP A 156 17.30 16.35 -5.84
C ASP A 156 16.80 15.01 -6.39
N HIS A 157 15.59 14.59 -5.98
CA HIS A 157 14.95 13.36 -6.43
C HIS A 157 15.76 12.10 -6.05
N TYR A 158 16.06 11.97 -4.75
CA TYR A 158 16.75 10.84 -4.10
C TYR A 158 18.23 10.66 -4.43
N ARG A 159 18.91 11.66 -5.06
CA ARG A 159 20.35 11.58 -5.34
C ARG A 159 21.19 11.82 -4.10
N SER A 160 20.68 12.60 -3.15
CA SER A 160 21.30 12.85 -1.86
C SER A 160 20.28 12.99 -0.75
N PHE A 161 20.71 12.76 0.49
CA PHE A 161 19.87 12.87 1.67
C PHE A 161 20.58 13.64 2.77
N LYS A 162 19.82 14.46 3.49
CA LYS A 162 20.25 15.18 4.68
C LYS A 162 19.41 14.73 5.84
N SER A 163 20.03 14.17 6.89
CA SER A 163 19.31 13.80 8.11
C SER A 163 18.93 15.04 8.93
N PHE A 164 17.79 14.97 9.62
CA PHE A 164 17.37 16.01 10.56
C PHE A 164 16.63 15.41 11.76
N GLN A 165 16.55 16.17 12.83
CA GLN A 165 15.90 15.76 14.06
C GLN A 165 14.51 16.37 14.18
N VAL A 166 13.59 15.62 14.77
CA VAL A 166 12.24 16.08 15.09
C VAL A 166 12.01 15.90 16.59
N ASN A 167 11.83 17.00 17.29
CA ASN A 167 11.47 16.98 18.70
C ASN A 167 9.95 16.79 18.82
N ARG A 168 9.54 15.81 19.60
CA ARG A 168 8.13 15.48 19.87
C ARG A 168 7.70 15.89 21.27
#